data_87870f99792abf03667728d066302ee2
#
_entry.id   87870f99792abf03667728d066302ee2
#
_cell.length_a   1.000
_cell.length_b   1.000
_cell.length_c   1.000
_cell.angle_alpha   90.00
_cell.angle_beta   90.00
_cell.angle_gamma   90.00
#
_symmetry.space_group_name_H-M   'P 1'
#
loop_
_entity.id
_entity.type
_entity.pdbx_description
1 polymer ?
#
loop_
_entity_poly.entity_id
_entity_poly.type
_entity_poly.pdbx_seq_one_letter_code
_entity_poly.pdbx_strand_id
1 'polypeptide(L)'
;MRFIKIAAWTAAVAVVLVLAWGAWQVRAHGFSARGKPTSYEALLARYARRLASEPDARSLKNPLEATPLAVAKSRDHFADHCATCHGNRGDGKTQINAGLYPPAPDMREAATQDLSDGELFYIIKNGIRFTGMPGWGGSDEDNWSLVLFIRHLPQLTTSELDFMSDVNHMPVEAEQGH
;
A
#
# COMPACT_ATOMS: atom_id res chain seq x y z
N MET A 1 36.70 28.85 18.09
CA MET A 1 35.43 29.56 18.42
C MET A 1 34.70 30.11 17.19
N ARG A 2 35.39 30.69 16.21
CA ARG A 2 34.76 31.34 15.01
C ARG A 2 34.08 30.27 14.11
N PHE A 3 34.69 29.14 13.86
CA PHE A 3 34.14 28.05 13.05
C PHE A 3 32.89 27.41 13.69
N ILE A 4 32.87 27.27 15.02
CA ILE A 4 31.69 26.73 15.71
C ILE A 4 30.50 27.66 15.58
N LYS A 5 30.72 28.99 15.69
CA LYS A 5 29.67 29.99 15.49
C LYS A 5 29.13 29.95 14.05
N ILE A 6 30.01 29.85 13.03
CA ILE A 6 29.60 29.74 11.63
C ILE A 6 28.78 28.46 11.40
N ALA A 7 29.26 27.30 11.89
CA ALA A 7 28.53 26.07 11.79
C ALA A 7 27.15 26.11 12.49
N ALA A 8 27.06 26.74 13.66
CA ALA A 8 25.79 26.91 14.35
C ALA A 8 24.82 27.82 13.57
N TRP A 9 25.33 28.91 12.99
CA TRP A 9 24.52 29.81 12.16
C TRP A 9 24.02 29.14 10.87
N THR A 10 24.88 28.38 10.18
CA THR A 10 24.48 27.65 8.97
C THR A 10 23.44 26.58 9.29
N ALA A 11 23.59 25.86 10.40
CA ALA A 11 22.59 24.90 10.86
C ALA A 11 21.25 25.57 11.19
N ALA A 12 21.27 26.71 11.90
CA ALA A 12 20.05 27.44 12.23
C ALA A 12 19.34 27.97 10.97
N VAL A 13 20.08 28.51 10.01
CA VAL A 13 19.51 28.95 8.72
C VAL A 13 18.91 27.77 7.96
N ALA A 14 19.60 26.64 7.90
CA ALA A 14 19.07 25.44 7.24
C ALA A 14 17.75 24.97 7.88
N VAL A 15 17.66 24.94 9.21
CA VAL A 15 16.43 24.60 9.93
C VAL A 15 15.30 25.57 9.60
N VAL A 16 15.58 26.89 9.61
CA VAL A 16 14.56 27.90 9.26
C VAL A 16 14.06 27.72 7.83
N LEU A 17 14.95 27.45 6.87
CA LEU A 17 14.57 27.20 5.48
C LEU A 17 13.70 25.94 5.33
N VAL A 18 14.03 24.85 6.04
CA VAL A 18 13.23 23.63 6.05
C VAL A 18 11.84 23.88 6.64
N LEU A 19 11.76 24.60 7.76
CA LEU A 19 10.48 24.94 8.37
C LEU A 19 9.64 25.87 7.50
N ALA A 20 10.26 26.87 6.87
CA ALA A 20 9.58 27.79 5.95
C ALA A 20 9.06 27.06 4.71
N TRP A 21 9.86 26.16 4.15
CA TRP A 21 9.46 25.31 3.04
C TRP A 21 8.30 24.38 3.45
N GLY A 22 8.38 23.73 4.61
CA GLY A 22 7.31 22.89 5.14
C GLY A 22 6.00 23.66 5.34
N ALA A 23 6.06 24.85 5.93
CA ALA A 23 4.90 25.73 6.11
C ALA A 23 4.30 26.16 4.76
N TRP A 24 5.14 26.46 3.78
CA TRP A 24 4.68 26.77 2.42
C TRP A 24 3.99 25.57 1.77
N GLN A 25 4.56 24.36 1.89
CA GLN A 25 3.94 23.13 1.39
C GLN A 25 2.54 22.91 1.98
N VAL A 26 2.42 23.02 3.30
CA VAL A 26 1.12 22.90 4.00
C VAL A 26 0.12 23.95 3.51
N ARG A 27 0.57 25.20 3.32
CA ARG A 27 -0.31 26.26 2.83
C ARG A 27 -0.70 26.10 1.37
N ALA A 28 0.21 25.60 0.52
CA ALA A 28 0.01 25.47 -0.92
C ALA A 28 -0.87 24.24 -1.28
N HIS A 29 -0.67 23.13 -0.57
CA HIS A 29 -1.31 21.85 -0.87
C HIS A 29 -2.35 21.42 0.17
N GLY A 30 -2.34 22.03 1.35
CA GLY A 30 -3.23 21.68 2.46
C GLY A 30 -2.95 20.30 3.02
N PHE A 31 -3.95 19.75 3.70
CA PHE A 31 -3.96 18.38 4.22
C PHE A 31 -4.97 17.51 3.45
N SER A 32 -5.20 17.80 2.17
CA SER A 32 -6.14 17.03 1.36
C SER A 32 -5.59 15.64 1.09
N ALA A 33 -6.36 14.61 1.43
CA ALA A 33 -6.05 13.23 1.08
C ALA A 33 -6.20 12.91 -0.42
N ARG A 34 -6.76 13.84 -1.21
CA ARG A 34 -6.95 13.67 -2.68
C ARG A 34 -5.70 14.01 -3.48
N GLY A 35 -4.65 14.51 -2.83
CA GLY A 35 -3.37 14.77 -3.50
C GLY A 35 -2.62 13.48 -3.83
N LYS A 36 -1.84 13.51 -4.91
CA LYS A 36 -0.89 12.44 -5.18
C LYS A 36 0.41 12.69 -4.41
N PRO A 37 0.99 11.67 -3.76
CA PRO A 37 2.31 11.81 -3.14
C PRO A 37 3.35 12.24 -4.18
N THR A 38 4.24 13.13 -3.76
CA THR A 38 5.40 13.45 -4.60
C THR A 38 6.34 12.24 -4.69
N SER A 39 7.18 12.21 -5.71
CA SER A 39 8.17 11.13 -5.88
C SER A 39 9.08 10.96 -4.67
N TYR A 40 9.41 12.07 -3.98
CA TYR A 40 10.24 12.07 -2.77
C TYR A 40 9.49 11.45 -1.58
N GLU A 41 8.22 11.81 -1.37
CA GLU A 41 7.39 11.23 -0.32
C GLU A 41 7.23 9.73 -0.53
N ALA A 42 6.92 9.31 -1.75
CA ALA A 42 6.79 7.91 -2.11
C ALA A 42 8.10 7.12 -1.90
N LEU A 43 9.25 7.71 -2.25
CA LEU A 43 10.56 7.11 -2.03
C LEU A 43 10.86 6.97 -0.53
N LEU A 44 10.68 8.05 0.23
CA LEU A 44 10.94 8.08 1.67
C LEU A 44 10.01 7.11 2.42
N ALA A 45 8.72 7.10 2.08
CA ALA A 45 7.76 6.19 2.68
C ALA A 45 8.09 4.72 2.42
N ARG A 46 8.49 4.37 1.18
CA ARG A 46 8.95 3.01 0.85
C ARG A 46 10.21 2.61 1.63
N TYR A 47 11.16 3.53 1.75
CA TYR A 47 12.38 3.29 2.51
C TYR A 47 12.09 3.13 4.01
N ALA A 48 11.29 4.03 4.58
CA ALA A 48 10.86 3.95 5.98
C ALA A 48 10.09 2.65 6.27
N ARG A 49 9.17 2.24 5.39
CA ARG A 49 8.48 0.96 5.51
C ARG A 49 9.44 -0.21 5.54
N ARG A 50 10.45 -0.22 4.64
CA ARG A 50 11.47 -1.28 4.60
C ARG A 50 12.30 -1.36 5.89
N LEU A 51 12.62 -0.21 6.49
CA LEU A 51 13.35 -0.17 7.76
C LEU A 51 12.48 -0.58 8.95
N ALA A 52 11.19 -0.25 8.90
CA ALA A 52 10.24 -0.52 9.98
C ALA A 52 9.63 -1.93 9.93
N SER A 53 9.74 -2.63 8.80
CA SER A 53 9.34 -4.04 8.70
C SER A 53 10.26 -4.91 9.54
N GLU A 54 9.69 -5.88 10.24
CA GLU A 54 10.47 -6.86 11.02
C GLU A 54 11.55 -7.49 10.12
N PRO A 55 12.83 -7.50 10.53
CA PRO A 55 13.91 -8.03 9.70
C PRO A 55 13.65 -9.45 9.22
N ASP A 56 13.02 -10.27 10.07
CA ASP A 56 12.72 -11.67 9.79
C ASP A 56 11.55 -11.85 8.80
N ALA A 57 10.65 -10.86 8.68
CA ALA A 57 9.53 -10.95 7.78
C ALA A 57 9.96 -11.22 6.32
N ARG A 58 11.08 -10.65 5.88
CA ARG A 58 11.59 -10.85 4.51
C ARG A 58 12.01 -12.26 4.21
N SER A 59 12.44 -13.00 5.22
CA SER A 59 12.91 -14.39 5.09
C SER A 59 11.77 -15.39 5.12
N LEU A 60 10.59 -15.00 5.60
CA LEU A 60 9.42 -15.87 5.66
C LEU A 60 8.96 -16.24 4.25
N LYS A 61 8.62 -17.51 4.09
CA LYS A 61 8.01 -18.03 2.88
C LYS A 61 6.59 -18.46 3.18
N ASN A 62 5.73 -18.31 2.18
CA ASN A 62 4.35 -18.77 2.31
C ASN A 62 4.34 -20.29 2.55
N PRO A 63 3.77 -20.76 3.68
CA PRO A 63 3.69 -22.17 3.97
C PRO A 63 2.58 -22.89 3.15
N LEU A 64 1.70 -22.14 2.50
CA LEU A 64 0.58 -22.66 1.74
C LEU A 64 0.98 -22.86 0.27
N GLU A 65 0.51 -23.94 -0.32
CA GLU A 65 0.65 -24.19 -1.76
C GLU A 65 -0.39 -23.42 -2.57
N ALA A 66 0.02 -22.84 -3.69
CA ALA A 66 -0.84 -22.10 -4.60
C ALA A 66 -1.72 -23.06 -5.44
N THR A 67 -2.61 -23.80 -4.79
CA THR A 67 -3.58 -24.63 -5.50
C THR A 67 -4.73 -23.78 -6.05
N PRO A 68 -5.40 -24.19 -7.14
CA PRO A 68 -6.56 -23.46 -7.65
C PRO A 68 -7.66 -23.24 -6.60
N LEU A 69 -7.86 -24.19 -5.70
CA LEU A 69 -8.83 -24.09 -4.62
C LEU A 69 -8.41 -23.06 -3.56
N ALA A 70 -7.13 -23.05 -3.18
CA ALA A 70 -6.60 -22.07 -2.23
C ALA A 70 -6.70 -20.65 -2.78
N VAL A 71 -6.35 -20.45 -4.07
CA VAL A 71 -6.48 -19.16 -4.74
C VAL A 71 -7.94 -18.72 -4.84
N ALA A 72 -8.87 -19.63 -5.18
CA ALA A 72 -10.30 -19.30 -5.24
C ALA A 72 -10.86 -18.87 -3.88
N LYS A 73 -10.53 -19.58 -2.79
CA LYS A 73 -10.95 -19.20 -1.44
C LYS A 73 -10.39 -17.84 -1.04
N SER A 74 -9.13 -17.58 -1.37
CA SER A 74 -8.48 -16.30 -1.09
C SER A 74 -9.07 -15.15 -1.91
N ARG A 75 -9.48 -15.42 -3.15
CA ARG A 75 -10.19 -14.47 -4.01
C ARG A 75 -11.47 -13.96 -3.34
N ASP A 76 -12.27 -14.87 -2.78
CA ASP A 76 -13.52 -14.52 -2.13
C ASP A 76 -13.26 -13.62 -0.92
N HIS A 77 -12.26 -13.96 -0.11
CA HIS A 77 -11.83 -13.13 1.03
C HIS A 77 -11.31 -11.75 0.58
N PHE A 78 -10.54 -11.71 -0.50
CA PHE A 78 -10.06 -10.44 -1.07
C PHE A 78 -11.21 -9.59 -1.59
N ALA A 79 -12.17 -10.17 -2.30
CA ALA A 79 -13.34 -9.49 -2.84
C ALA A 79 -14.19 -8.85 -1.73
N ASP A 80 -14.39 -9.57 -0.63
CA ASP A 80 -15.24 -9.12 0.47
C ASP A 80 -14.61 -7.99 1.30
N HIS A 81 -13.29 -8.03 1.52
CA HIS A 81 -12.62 -7.13 2.45
C HIS A 81 -11.66 -6.15 1.79
N CYS A 82 -10.80 -6.62 0.88
CA CYS A 82 -9.68 -5.86 0.36
C CYS A 82 -10.06 -4.99 -0.85
N ALA A 83 -10.97 -5.52 -1.70
CA ALA A 83 -11.35 -4.87 -2.94
C ALA A 83 -12.00 -3.51 -2.74
N THR A 84 -12.62 -3.23 -1.59
CA THR A 84 -13.18 -1.93 -1.24
C THR A 84 -12.19 -0.76 -1.46
N CYS A 85 -10.93 -0.98 -1.11
CA CYS A 85 -9.85 0.00 -1.32
C CYS A 85 -8.99 -0.34 -2.54
N HIS A 86 -8.72 -1.64 -2.75
CA HIS A 86 -7.78 -2.09 -3.77
C HIS A 86 -8.41 -2.36 -5.14
N GLY A 87 -9.75 -2.42 -5.24
CA GLY A 87 -10.47 -2.82 -6.45
C GLY A 87 -10.39 -4.33 -6.70
N ASN A 88 -11.35 -4.89 -7.43
CA ASN A 88 -11.35 -6.32 -7.78
C ASN A 88 -10.11 -6.72 -8.59
N ARG A 89 -9.59 -5.80 -9.40
CA ARG A 89 -8.34 -6.00 -10.18
C ARG A 89 -7.06 -5.78 -9.37
N GLY A 90 -7.17 -5.30 -8.13
CA GLY A 90 -6.02 -4.89 -7.33
C GLY A 90 -5.33 -3.61 -7.84
N ASP A 91 -5.97 -2.84 -8.72
CA ASP A 91 -5.41 -1.66 -9.37
C ASP A 91 -5.63 -0.35 -8.60
N GLY A 92 -6.32 -0.43 -7.46
CA GLY A 92 -6.60 0.71 -6.61
C GLY A 92 -7.62 1.70 -7.18
N LYS A 93 -8.33 1.39 -8.25
CA LYS A 93 -9.31 2.29 -8.86
C LYS A 93 -10.67 2.22 -8.15
N THR A 94 -10.75 2.75 -6.94
CA THR A 94 -11.99 2.82 -6.16
C THR A 94 -12.25 4.23 -5.66
N GLN A 95 -13.53 4.54 -5.36
CA GLN A 95 -13.91 5.84 -4.79
C GLN A 95 -13.26 6.07 -3.41
N ILE A 96 -13.16 5.01 -2.60
CA ILE A 96 -12.51 5.10 -1.28
C ILE A 96 -11.02 5.39 -1.46
N ASN A 97 -10.36 4.68 -2.37
CA ASN A 97 -8.93 4.90 -2.61
C ASN A 97 -8.62 6.32 -3.11
N ALA A 98 -9.51 6.92 -3.90
CA ALA A 98 -9.37 8.31 -4.34
C ALA A 98 -9.36 9.33 -3.18
N GLY A 99 -9.81 8.93 -1.99
CA GLY A 99 -9.78 9.72 -0.76
C GLY A 99 -8.70 9.30 0.25
N LEU A 100 -7.81 8.38 -0.10
CA LEU A 100 -6.74 7.91 0.79
C LEU A 100 -5.40 8.60 0.47
N TYR A 101 -4.62 8.86 1.51
CA TYR A 101 -3.25 9.36 1.36
C TYR A 101 -2.28 8.58 2.24
N PRO A 102 -1.25 7.97 1.64
CA PRO A 102 -1.13 7.71 0.20
C PRO A 102 -2.25 6.80 -0.32
N PRO A 103 -2.58 6.86 -1.61
CA PRO A 103 -3.55 5.94 -2.19
C PRO A 103 -3.00 4.49 -2.18
N ALA A 104 -3.92 3.52 -2.14
CA ALA A 104 -3.55 2.12 -2.31
C ALA A 104 -2.86 1.91 -3.67
N PRO A 105 -1.74 1.19 -3.71
CA PRO A 105 -1.01 0.97 -4.95
C PRO A 105 -1.75 0.01 -5.89
N ASP A 106 -1.41 0.05 -7.17
CA ASP A 106 -1.70 -1.05 -8.08
C ASP A 106 -0.85 -2.26 -7.65
N MET A 107 -1.51 -3.29 -7.12
CA MET A 107 -0.82 -4.46 -6.58
C MET A 107 -0.30 -5.42 -7.65
N ARG A 108 -0.64 -5.19 -8.91
CA ARG A 108 -0.11 -5.95 -10.06
C ARG A 108 1.27 -5.48 -10.48
N GLU A 109 1.64 -4.27 -10.08
CA GLU A 109 2.89 -3.62 -10.44
C GLU A 109 4.08 -4.12 -9.59
N ALA A 110 5.28 -3.95 -10.15
CA ALA A 110 6.54 -4.35 -9.51
C ALA A 110 6.71 -3.83 -8.08
N ALA A 111 6.18 -2.63 -7.77
CA ALA A 111 6.24 -2.04 -6.44
C ALA A 111 5.62 -2.92 -5.35
N THR A 112 4.65 -3.77 -5.70
CA THR A 112 4.04 -4.77 -4.82
C THR A 112 4.57 -6.17 -5.12
N GLN A 113 4.67 -6.55 -6.40
CA GLN A 113 5.05 -7.90 -6.79
C GLN A 113 6.50 -8.27 -6.45
N ASP A 114 7.40 -7.29 -6.33
CA ASP A 114 8.80 -7.49 -5.90
C ASP A 114 8.97 -7.61 -4.37
N LEU A 115 7.91 -7.38 -3.58
CA LEU A 115 7.95 -7.66 -2.15
C LEU A 115 8.02 -9.17 -1.92
N SER A 116 8.73 -9.62 -0.89
CA SER A 116 8.69 -11.03 -0.51
C SER A 116 7.31 -11.42 0.03
N ASP A 117 6.99 -12.72 0.04
CA ASP A 117 5.73 -13.20 0.59
C ASP A 117 5.58 -12.82 2.07
N GLY A 118 6.68 -12.89 2.83
CA GLY A 118 6.68 -12.48 4.22
C GLY A 118 6.48 -10.97 4.41
N GLU A 119 6.97 -10.12 3.50
CA GLU A 119 6.67 -8.68 3.54
C GLU A 119 5.19 -8.42 3.26
N LEU A 120 4.59 -9.10 2.30
CA LEU A 120 3.15 -9.02 2.02
C LEU A 120 2.33 -9.49 3.22
N PHE A 121 2.66 -10.65 3.77
CA PHE A 121 2.03 -11.19 4.98
C PHE A 121 2.10 -10.19 6.15
N TYR A 122 3.27 -9.60 6.40
CA TYR A 122 3.46 -8.61 7.47
C TYR A 122 2.58 -7.38 7.26
N ILE A 123 2.48 -6.88 6.02
CA ILE A 123 1.65 -5.73 5.67
C ILE A 123 0.16 -6.04 5.89
N ILE A 124 -0.32 -7.20 5.47
CA ILE A 124 -1.71 -7.61 5.66
C ILE A 124 -2.02 -7.69 7.16
N LYS A 125 -1.20 -8.40 7.90
CA LYS A 125 -1.41 -8.66 9.32
C LYS A 125 -1.37 -7.40 10.18
N ASN A 126 -0.40 -6.50 9.93
CA ASN A 126 -0.10 -5.36 10.80
C ASN A 126 -0.56 -4.01 10.23
N GLY A 127 -0.90 -3.94 8.94
CA GLY A 127 -1.20 -2.70 8.25
C GLY A 127 0.02 -1.81 8.03
N ILE A 128 -0.22 -0.58 7.61
CA ILE A 128 0.84 0.43 7.41
C ILE A 128 0.45 1.70 8.17
N ARG A 129 1.25 2.03 9.17
CA ARG A 129 1.02 3.22 10.01
C ARG A 129 0.98 4.50 9.16
N PHE A 130 0.09 5.42 9.53
CA PHE A 130 -0.15 6.69 8.83
C PHE A 130 -0.68 6.55 7.40
N THR A 131 -1.32 5.42 7.08
CA THR A 131 -2.00 5.19 5.81
C THR A 131 -3.40 4.66 6.05
N GLY A 132 -4.19 4.53 4.98
CA GLY A 132 -5.50 3.89 5.03
C GLY A 132 -5.46 2.36 5.10
N MET A 133 -4.28 1.73 5.05
CA MET A 133 -4.17 0.26 5.15
C MET A 133 -4.21 -0.18 6.62
N PRO A 134 -5.34 -0.74 7.09
CA PRO A 134 -5.43 -1.23 8.47
C PRO A 134 -4.64 -2.52 8.65
N GLY A 135 -4.30 -2.84 9.90
CA GLY A 135 -3.85 -4.17 10.26
C GLY A 135 -5.06 -5.09 10.44
N TRP A 136 -5.19 -6.09 9.59
CA TRP A 136 -6.32 -7.00 9.62
C TRP A 136 -6.22 -8.03 10.76
N GLY A 137 -5.02 -8.31 11.27
CA GLY A 137 -4.80 -9.34 12.28
C GLY A 137 -5.23 -10.71 11.75
N GLY A 138 -6.26 -11.27 12.35
CA GLY A 138 -6.85 -12.55 11.91
C GLY A 138 -5.93 -13.75 12.09
N SER A 139 -6.25 -14.85 11.43
CA SER A 139 -5.42 -16.05 11.43
C SER A 139 -4.23 -15.89 10.48
N ASP A 140 -3.11 -16.52 10.80
CA ASP A 140 -1.94 -16.53 9.92
C ASP A 140 -2.25 -17.25 8.60
N GLU A 141 -3.10 -18.28 8.65
CA GLU A 141 -3.54 -19.01 7.45
C GLU A 141 -4.30 -18.12 6.48
N ASP A 142 -5.24 -17.30 6.96
CA ASP A 142 -5.99 -16.36 6.11
C ASP A 142 -5.08 -15.31 5.50
N ASN A 143 -4.16 -14.75 6.30
CA ASN A 143 -3.19 -13.77 5.80
C ASN A 143 -2.25 -14.36 4.74
N TRP A 144 -1.76 -15.60 4.94
CA TRP A 144 -0.94 -16.30 3.96
C TRP A 144 -1.72 -16.65 2.69
N SER A 145 -3.00 -16.98 2.82
CA SER A 145 -3.86 -17.25 1.68
C SER A 145 -4.07 -16.01 0.83
N LEU A 146 -4.25 -14.83 1.45
CA LEU A 146 -4.33 -13.55 0.73
C LEU A 146 -3.05 -13.24 -0.05
N VAL A 147 -1.87 -13.62 0.46
CA VAL A 147 -0.61 -13.50 -0.30
C VAL A 147 -0.66 -14.30 -1.59
N LEU A 148 -1.22 -15.52 -1.59
CA LEU A 148 -1.40 -16.31 -2.82
C LEU A 148 -2.25 -15.57 -3.85
N PHE A 149 -3.36 -14.96 -3.41
CA PHE A 149 -4.22 -14.21 -4.31
C PHE A 149 -3.56 -12.94 -4.84
N ILE A 150 -2.82 -12.21 -4.01
CA ILE A 150 -2.05 -11.03 -4.47
C ILE A 150 -1.03 -11.41 -5.55
N ARG A 151 -0.41 -12.59 -5.45
CA ARG A 151 0.48 -13.12 -6.50
C ARG A 151 -0.27 -13.49 -7.78
N HIS A 152 -1.54 -13.86 -7.65
CA HIS A 152 -2.39 -14.22 -8.79
C HIS A 152 -2.97 -13.00 -9.52
N LEU A 153 -3.09 -11.83 -8.87
CA LEU A 153 -3.69 -10.61 -9.43
C LEU A 153 -3.23 -10.24 -10.85
N PRO A 154 -1.95 -10.36 -11.24
CA PRO A 154 -1.53 -10.06 -12.61
C PRO A 154 -2.09 -11.02 -13.67
N GLN A 155 -2.67 -12.16 -13.26
CA GLN A 155 -3.15 -13.25 -14.12
C GLN A 155 -4.66 -13.42 -14.04
N LEU A 156 -5.39 -12.49 -13.40
CA LEU A 156 -6.83 -12.57 -13.24
C LEU A 156 -7.55 -12.70 -14.57
N THR A 157 -8.46 -13.67 -14.62
CA THR A 157 -9.34 -13.90 -15.75
C THR A 157 -10.62 -13.07 -15.66
N THR A 158 -11.30 -12.87 -16.79
CA THR A 158 -12.59 -12.17 -16.81
C THR A 158 -13.62 -12.89 -15.93
N SER A 159 -13.67 -14.23 -15.96
CA SER A 159 -14.60 -14.99 -15.14
C SER A 159 -14.37 -14.85 -13.64
N GLU A 160 -13.12 -14.66 -13.20
CA GLU A 160 -12.81 -14.38 -11.79
C GLU A 160 -13.27 -12.98 -11.40
N LEU A 161 -13.10 -11.99 -12.29
CA LEU A 161 -13.57 -10.63 -12.06
C LEU A 161 -15.10 -10.55 -11.99
N ASP A 162 -15.80 -11.23 -12.88
CA ASP A 162 -17.25 -11.31 -12.86
C ASP A 162 -17.75 -11.90 -11.53
N PHE A 163 -17.12 -12.99 -11.10
CA PHE A 163 -17.43 -13.62 -9.82
C PHE A 163 -17.20 -12.66 -8.64
N MET A 164 -16.06 -11.95 -8.61
CA MET A 164 -15.77 -11.00 -7.55
C MET A 164 -16.78 -9.83 -7.52
N SER A 165 -17.23 -9.40 -8.70
CA SER A 165 -18.27 -8.37 -8.84
C SER A 165 -19.61 -8.84 -8.28
N ASP A 166 -19.96 -10.10 -8.49
CA ASP A 166 -21.18 -10.70 -7.93
C ASP A 166 -21.11 -10.80 -6.40
N VAL A 167 -19.92 -11.10 -5.86
CA VAL A 167 -19.70 -11.22 -4.40
C VAL A 167 -19.83 -9.87 -3.69
N ASN A 168 -19.20 -8.83 -4.20
CA ASN A 168 -19.10 -7.53 -3.53
C ASN A 168 -19.95 -6.42 -4.16
N HIS A 169 -20.68 -6.73 -5.23
CA HIS A 169 -21.51 -5.78 -5.98
C HIS A 169 -20.75 -4.55 -6.52
N MET A 170 -19.44 -4.65 -6.64
CA MET A 170 -18.63 -3.61 -7.27
C MET A 170 -18.59 -3.82 -8.79
N PRO A 171 -18.88 -2.79 -9.60
CA PRO A 171 -18.88 -2.94 -11.05
C PRO A 171 -17.50 -3.32 -11.56
N VAL A 172 -17.45 -4.24 -12.54
CA VAL A 172 -16.22 -4.65 -13.23
C VAL A 172 -15.58 -3.47 -13.98
N GLU A 173 -16.40 -2.50 -14.38
CA GLU A 173 -16.03 -1.34 -15.21
C GLU A 173 -15.66 -0.06 -14.44
N ALA A 174 -15.24 -0.13 -13.20
CA ALA A 174 -14.68 1.06 -12.53
C ALA A 174 -13.41 1.61 -13.24
N GLU A 175 -13.16 1.15 -14.47
CA GLU A 175 -12.00 1.49 -15.31
C GLU A 175 -12.16 2.75 -16.16
N GLN A 176 -13.35 3.35 -16.23
CA GLN A 176 -13.53 4.57 -17.02
C GLN A 176 -13.34 5.80 -16.15
N GLY A 177 -12.13 6.30 -16.28
CA GLY A 177 -11.52 7.45 -15.71
C GLY A 177 -12.36 8.72 -15.56
N HIS A 178 -11.96 9.47 -14.61
CA HIS A 178 -11.99 10.92 -14.66
C HIS A 178 -10.57 11.45 -14.56
#